data_62faf3efd5c5ac3f4c0234f1a2133416
#
_entry.id   62faf3efd5c5ac3f4c0234f1a2133416
#
_cell.length_a   1.000
_cell.length_b   1.000
_cell.length_c   1.000
_cell.angle_alpha   90.00
_cell.angle_beta   90.00
_cell.angle_gamma   90.00
#
_symmetry.space_group_name_H-M   'P 1'
#
loop_
_entity.id
_entity.type
_entity.pdbx_description
1 polymer ?
#
loop_
_entity_poly.entity_id
_entity_poly.type
_entity_poly.pdbx_seq_one_letter_code
_entity_poly.pdbx_strand_id
1 'polypeptide(L)'
;PAQGKPLRRVALMTGCAQKALNTDINDATIRLLTRAGCEVVVAEGAGCCGALTHHMGKTDESHAHAARNIRAWCAEMDGGGLDAIVINTSGCGTTVKDYGHMFRNDPLAEDAARVSALAKDVTELLAELDLPFVEPAEPGMVVAYHAACSLQHGQQIKTTPKTLLKQA
;
A
#
# COMPACT_ATOMS: atom_id res chain seq x y z
N PRO A 1 -14.89 10.22 4.59
CA PRO A 1 -15.82 9.36 3.87
C PRO A 1 -16.00 9.89 2.45
N ALA A 2 -16.02 8.99 1.46
CA ALA A 2 -16.31 9.37 0.08
C ALA A 2 -17.70 10.05 0.02
N GLN A 3 -17.82 11.12 -0.76
CA GLN A 3 -19.12 11.74 -1.00
C GLN A 3 -19.87 10.89 -2.04
N GLY A 4 -20.86 10.12 -1.59
CA GLY A 4 -21.63 9.20 -2.43
C GLY A 4 -21.24 7.73 -2.24
N LYS A 5 -21.69 6.83 -3.16
CA LYS A 5 -21.27 5.42 -3.15
C LYS A 5 -19.79 5.34 -3.54
N PRO A 6 -18.91 4.75 -2.71
CA PRO A 6 -17.50 4.68 -3.02
C PRO A 6 -17.25 3.87 -4.30
N LEU A 7 -16.32 4.33 -5.14
CA LEU A 7 -15.91 3.62 -6.35
C LEU A 7 -15.13 2.36 -6.02
N ARG A 8 -14.30 2.41 -4.98
CA ARG A 8 -13.49 1.30 -4.49
C ARG A 8 -13.37 1.37 -2.97
N ARG A 9 -13.25 0.22 -2.32
CA ARG A 9 -12.93 0.10 -0.90
C ARG A 9 -11.51 -0.44 -0.74
N VAL A 10 -10.63 0.32 -0.11
CA VAL A 10 -9.20 0.00 -0.04
C VAL A 10 -8.69 0.02 1.39
N ALA A 11 -7.82 -0.92 1.75
CA ALA A 11 -7.15 -0.92 3.03
C ALA A 11 -5.80 -0.19 2.92
N LEU A 12 -5.56 0.81 3.78
CA LEU A 12 -4.26 1.47 3.86
C LEU A 12 -3.38 0.79 4.89
N MET A 13 -2.18 0.37 4.45
CA MET A 13 -1.12 -0.03 5.34
C MET A 13 -0.42 1.21 5.91
N THR A 14 -0.67 1.52 7.17
CA THR A 14 -0.12 2.73 7.81
C THR A 14 1.38 2.67 8.14
N GLY A 15 1.98 1.46 8.07
CA GLY A 15 3.41 1.25 8.33
C GLY A 15 3.82 1.48 9.79
N CYS A 16 5.00 1.01 10.17
CA CYS A 16 5.56 1.27 11.51
C CYS A 16 6.39 2.56 11.55
N ALA A 17 7.25 2.77 10.54
CA ALA A 17 8.13 3.93 10.47
C ALA A 17 7.35 5.25 10.26
N GLN A 18 6.36 5.26 9.38
CA GLN A 18 5.57 6.47 9.09
C GLN A 18 4.78 6.95 10.29
N LYS A 19 4.24 6.04 11.11
CA LYS A 19 3.54 6.40 12.36
C LYS A 19 4.44 7.13 13.36
N ALA A 20 5.74 6.85 13.34
CA ALA A 20 6.68 7.42 14.28
C ALA A 20 7.43 8.64 13.71
N LEU A 21 7.77 8.62 12.42
CA LEU A 21 8.67 9.60 11.83
C LEU A 21 7.95 10.67 11.01
N ASN A 22 6.89 10.31 10.28
CA ASN A 22 6.16 11.26 9.44
C ASN A 22 4.72 10.77 9.18
N THR A 23 3.79 11.22 10.01
CA THR A 23 2.35 10.88 9.90
C THR A 23 1.68 11.53 8.70
N ASP A 24 2.21 12.65 8.20
CA ASP A 24 1.62 13.43 7.10
C ASP A 24 1.52 12.63 5.81
N ILE A 25 2.42 11.65 5.60
CA ILE A 25 2.38 10.75 4.43
C ILE A 25 1.08 9.95 4.39
N ASN A 26 0.68 9.36 5.52
CA ASN A 26 -0.57 8.60 5.61
C ASN A 26 -1.78 9.51 5.45
N ASP A 27 -1.78 10.67 6.09
CA ASP A 27 -2.86 11.65 6.01
C ASP A 27 -3.03 12.18 4.59
N ALA A 28 -1.93 12.46 3.89
CA ALA A 28 -1.95 12.85 2.48
C ALA A 28 -2.49 11.73 1.59
N THR A 29 -2.07 10.48 1.84
CA THR A 29 -2.58 9.31 1.10
C THR A 29 -4.09 9.14 1.29
N ILE A 30 -4.58 9.25 2.53
CA ILE A 30 -6.02 9.15 2.83
C ILE A 30 -6.78 10.28 2.12
N ARG A 31 -6.30 11.53 2.22
CA ARG A 31 -6.94 12.68 1.55
C ARG A 31 -7.01 12.48 0.03
N LEU A 32 -5.93 12.02 -0.58
CA LEU A 32 -5.86 11.82 -2.02
C LEU A 32 -6.82 10.71 -2.47
N LEU A 33 -6.79 9.55 -1.82
CA LEU A 33 -7.65 8.42 -2.16
C LEU A 33 -9.13 8.71 -1.92
N THR A 34 -9.48 9.41 -0.83
CA THR A 34 -10.87 9.79 -0.57
C THR A 34 -11.39 10.83 -1.57
N ARG A 35 -10.55 11.77 -2.02
CA ARG A 35 -10.90 12.69 -3.11
C ARG A 35 -11.10 11.96 -4.45
N ALA A 36 -10.33 10.91 -4.68
CA ALA A 36 -10.48 10.02 -5.84
C ALA A 36 -11.68 9.05 -5.72
N GLY A 37 -12.54 9.22 -4.71
CA GLY A 37 -13.77 8.43 -4.52
C GLY A 37 -13.58 7.09 -3.82
N CYS A 38 -12.41 6.81 -3.24
CA CYS A 38 -12.19 5.58 -2.48
C CYS A 38 -12.70 5.69 -1.03
N GLU A 39 -13.28 4.61 -0.53
CA GLU A 39 -13.40 4.37 0.91
C GLU A 39 -12.07 3.80 1.40
N VAL A 40 -11.44 4.50 2.34
CA VAL A 40 -10.15 4.06 2.92
C VAL A 40 -10.38 3.52 4.31
N VAL A 41 -9.99 2.26 4.53
CA VAL A 41 -10.05 1.59 5.84
C VAL A 41 -8.64 1.31 6.35
N VAL A 42 -8.48 1.31 7.65
CA VAL A 42 -7.28 0.83 8.34
C VAL A 42 -7.68 -0.41 9.11
N ALA A 43 -7.26 -1.59 8.62
CA ALA A 43 -7.67 -2.86 9.21
C ALA A 43 -7.19 -2.98 10.65
N GLU A 44 -8.10 -3.33 11.56
CA GLU A 44 -7.76 -3.57 12.96
C GLU A 44 -6.81 -4.76 13.07
N GLY A 45 -5.75 -4.61 13.84
CA GLY A 45 -4.69 -5.62 14.00
C GLY A 45 -3.59 -5.56 12.94
N ALA A 46 -3.75 -4.84 11.85
CA ALA A 46 -2.68 -4.62 10.88
C ALA A 46 -1.56 -3.71 11.46
N GLY A 47 -0.31 -4.01 11.07
CA GLY A 47 0.84 -3.30 11.64
C GLY A 47 2.08 -3.33 10.74
N CYS A 48 3.24 -3.63 11.35
CA CYS A 48 4.51 -3.74 10.63
C CYS A 48 4.45 -4.85 9.55
N CYS A 49 5.02 -4.58 8.36
CA CYS A 49 5.10 -5.58 7.28
C CYS A 49 6.08 -6.73 7.57
N GLY A 50 6.96 -6.57 8.56
CA GLY A 50 8.00 -7.55 8.84
C GLY A 50 9.28 -7.40 8.00
N ALA A 51 9.34 -6.45 7.06
CA ALA A 51 10.51 -6.29 6.18
C ALA A 51 11.82 -6.11 6.95
N LEU A 52 11.83 -5.23 7.95
CA LEU A 52 13.04 -4.92 8.72
C LEU A 52 13.55 -6.16 9.47
N THR A 53 12.67 -6.88 10.16
CA THR A 53 13.03 -8.12 10.87
C THR A 53 13.47 -9.21 9.90
N HIS A 54 12.85 -9.29 8.72
CA HIS A 54 13.26 -10.20 7.65
C HIS A 54 14.71 -9.93 7.20
N HIS A 55 15.03 -8.67 6.90
CA HIS A 55 16.39 -8.27 6.48
C HIS A 55 17.44 -8.47 7.60
N MET A 56 17.03 -8.50 8.86
CA MET A 56 17.90 -8.80 9.99
C MET A 56 18.05 -10.30 10.27
N GLY A 57 17.46 -11.18 9.45
CA GLY A 57 17.48 -12.63 9.65
C GLY A 57 16.57 -13.13 10.77
N LYS A 58 15.70 -12.27 11.33
CA LYS A 58 14.71 -12.62 12.36
C LYS A 58 13.45 -13.20 11.71
N THR A 59 13.56 -14.37 11.14
CA THR A 59 12.53 -14.99 10.30
C THR A 59 11.20 -15.18 11.03
N ASP A 60 11.23 -15.72 12.25
CA ASP A 60 10.02 -16.01 13.02
C ASP A 60 9.26 -14.73 13.39
N GLU A 61 9.98 -13.66 13.77
CA GLU A 61 9.40 -12.37 14.08
C GLU A 61 8.78 -11.73 12.84
N SER A 62 9.47 -11.80 11.71
CA SER A 62 8.98 -11.33 10.43
C SER A 62 7.70 -12.07 10.02
N HIS A 63 7.71 -13.40 10.13
CA HIS A 63 6.58 -14.26 9.82
C HIS A 63 5.37 -13.96 10.72
N ALA A 64 5.60 -13.73 12.02
CA ALA A 64 4.53 -13.33 12.95
C ALA A 64 3.90 -11.98 12.59
N HIS A 65 4.70 -10.99 12.15
CA HIS A 65 4.19 -9.71 11.65
C HIS A 65 3.32 -9.89 10.40
N ALA A 66 3.80 -10.64 9.43
CA ALA A 66 3.09 -10.93 8.19
C ALA A 66 1.77 -11.68 8.45
N ALA A 67 1.79 -12.72 9.29
CA ALA A 67 0.60 -13.49 9.64
C ALA A 67 -0.50 -12.63 10.29
N ARG A 68 -0.15 -11.65 11.13
CA ARG A 68 -1.12 -10.71 11.69
C ARG A 68 -1.78 -9.86 10.60
N ASN A 69 -0.97 -9.32 9.69
CA ASN A 69 -1.47 -8.51 8.58
C ASN A 69 -2.37 -9.32 7.66
N ILE A 70 -1.99 -10.54 7.32
CA ILE A 70 -2.80 -11.45 6.49
C ILE A 70 -4.18 -11.64 7.13
N ARG A 71 -4.24 -12.01 8.41
CA ARG A 71 -5.52 -12.22 9.11
C ARG A 71 -6.38 -10.95 9.17
N ALA A 72 -5.76 -9.79 9.45
CA ALA A 72 -6.46 -8.52 9.53
C ALA A 72 -7.09 -8.12 8.18
N TRP A 73 -6.35 -8.24 7.08
CA TRP A 73 -6.86 -7.90 5.76
C TRP A 73 -7.85 -8.94 5.22
N CYS A 74 -7.66 -10.22 5.52
CA CYS A 74 -8.66 -11.25 5.18
C CYS A 74 -9.98 -10.99 5.90
N ALA A 75 -9.98 -10.59 7.17
CA ALA A 75 -11.20 -10.21 7.88
C ALA A 75 -11.93 -9.01 7.19
N GLU A 76 -11.20 -8.02 6.69
CA GLU A 76 -11.77 -6.91 5.91
C GLU A 76 -12.30 -7.39 4.54
N MET A 77 -11.58 -8.28 3.85
CA MET A 77 -12.02 -8.87 2.58
C MET A 77 -13.33 -9.64 2.75
N ASP A 78 -13.41 -10.45 3.79
CA ASP A 78 -14.57 -11.32 4.05
C ASP A 78 -15.77 -10.55 4.64
N GLY A 79 -15.52 -9.44 5.35
CA GLY A 79 -16.56 -8.60 5.96
C GLY A 79 -17.19 -7.59 5.01
N GLY A 80 -16.40 -6.79 4.33
CA GLY A 80 -16.87 -5.68 3.49
C GLY A 80 -16.35 -5.71 2.06
N GLY A 81 -15.47 -6.64 1.75
CA GLY A 81 -14.70 -6.67 0.50
C GLY A 81 -13.55 -5.66 0.51
N LEU A 82 -12.50 -5.95 -0.24
CA LEU A 82 -11.41 -5.01 -0.54
C LEU A 82 -11.06 -5.10 -2.03
N ASP A 83 -10.90 -3.94 -2.66
CA ASP A 83 -10.42 -3.85 -4.04
C ASP A 83 -8.90 -3.76 -4.12
N ALA A 84 -8.25 -3.24 -3.06
CA ALA A 84 -6.79 -3.18 -2.96
C ALA A 84 -6.33 -3.04 -1.50
N ILE A 85 -5.09 -3.46 -1.26
CA ILE A 85 -4.30 -3.14 -0.06
C ILE A 85 -3.23 -2.15 -0.49
N VAL A 86 -3.36 -0.90 -0.07
CA VAL A 86 -2.51 0.21 -0.53
C VAL A 86 -1.32 0.39 0.40
N ILE A 87 -0.14 0.42 -0.20
CA ILE A 87 1.11 0.63 0.51
C ILE A 87 1.82 1.86 -0.10
N ASN A 88 2.18 2.82 0.74
CA ASN A 88 2.87 4.05 0.34
C ASN A 88 4.36 4.06 0.74
N THR A 89 4.93 2.88 0.99
CA THR A 89 6.34 2.66 1.32
C THR A 89 6.88 1.50 0.50
N SER A 90 7.80 1.75 -0.40
CA SER A 90 8.26 0.79 -1.40
C SER A 90 8.82 -0.53 -0.81
N GLY A 91 9.59 -0.46 0.28
CA GLY A 91 10.12 -1.66 0.95
C GLY A 91 9.02 -2.53 1.56
N CYS A 92 8.04 -1.90 2.22
CA CYS A 92 6.86 -2.62 2.72
C CYS A 92 6.05 -3.22 1.58
N GLY A 93 5.86 -2.47 0.48
CA GLY A 93 5.13 -2.96 -0.69
C GLY A 93 5.74 -4.20 -1.30
N THR A 94 7.07 -4.22 -1.46
CA THR A 94 7.79 -5.41 -1.94
C THR A 94 7.54 -6.62 -1.02
N THR A 95 7.63 -6.42 0.29
CA THR A 95 7.45 -7.50 1.27
C THR A 95 6.02 -8.03 1.28
N VAL A 96 5.00 -7.17 1.24
CA VAL A 96 3.59 -7.60 1.25
C VAL A 96 3.23 -8.32 -0.05
N LYS A 97 3.73 -7.86 -1.19
CA LYS A 97 3.57 -8.56 -2.47
C LYS A 97 4.21 -9.96 -2.47
N ASP A 98 5.21 -10.19 -1.61
CA ASP A 98 5.90 -11.47 -1.48
C ASP A 98 5.31 -12.40 -0.40
N TYR A 99 4.28 -11.98 0.33
CA TYR A 99 3.67 -12.82 1.38
C TYR A 99 3.19 -14.17 0.84
N GLY A 100 2.62 -14.23 -0.36
CA GLY A 100 2.21 -15.49 -1.01
C GLY A 100 3.36 -16.48 -1.17
N HIS A 101 4.57 -16.00 -1.53
CA HIS A 101 5.76 -16.81 -1.58
C HIS A 101 6.28 -17.17 -0.18
N MET A 102 6.31 -16.21 0.72
CA MET A 102 6.78 -16.40 2.11
C MET A 102 5.97 -17.51 2.83
N PHE A 103 4.67 -17.55 2.60
CA PHE A 103 3.73 -18.49 3.25
C PHE A 103 3.36 -19.70 2.39
N ARG A 104 4.03 -19.97 1.28
CA ARG A 104 3.66 -21.04 0.32
C ARG A 104 3.53 -22.45 0.91
N ASN A 105 4.15 -22.71 2.06
CA ASN A 105 4.11 -23.99 2.76
C ASN A 105 3.46 -23.88 4.16
N ASP A 106 2.71 -22.80 4.42
CA ASP A 106 2.07 -22.48 5.69
C ASP A 106 0.55 -22.70 5.60
N PRO A 107 -0.15 -22.99 6.70
CA PRO A 107 -1.61 -23.01 6.72
C PRO A 107 -2.29 -21.73 6.20
N LEU A 108 -1.61 -20.59 6.21
CA LEU A 108 -2.08 -19.31 5.68
C LEU A 108 -1.73 -19.08 4.19
N ALA A 109 -1.27 -20.11 3.46
CA ALA A 109 -0.80 -19.94 2.07
C ALA A 109 -1.85 -19.32 1.14
N GLU A 110 -3.08 -19.76 1.21
CA GLU A 110 -4.18 -19.25 0.39
C GLU A 110 -4.50 -17.79 0.73
N ASP A 111 -4.63 -17.47 2.01
CA ASP A 111 -4.88 -16.11 2.49
C ASP A 111 -3.72 -15.16 2.14
N ALA A 112 -2.49 -15.61 2.28
CA ALA A 112 -1.31 -14.86 1.90
C ALA A 112 -1.28 -14.56 0.39
N ALA A 113 -1.67 -15.50 -0.44
CA ALA A 113 -1.78 -15.31 -1.88
C ALA A 113 -2.87 -14.28 -2.23
N ARG A 114 -4.04 -14.32 -1.57
CA ARG A 114 -5.11 -13.32 -1.70
C ARG A 114 -4.60 -11.91 -1.34
N VAL A 115 -3.90 -11.78 -0.23
CA VAL A 115 -3.31 -10.51 0.22
C VAL A 115 -2.29 -10.00 -0.78
N SER A 116 -1.36 -10.84 -1.24
CA SER A 116 -0.34 -10.45 -2.23
C SER A 116 -0.96 -9.99 -3.55
N ALA A 117 -2.04 -10.61 -3.99
CA ALA A 117 -2.75 -10.25 -5.22
C ALA A 117 -3.43 -8.87 -5.14
N LEU A 118 -3.89 -8.46 -3.95
CA LEU A 118 -4.51 -7.15 -3.72
C LEU A 118 -3.51 -6.06 -3.34
N ALA A 119 -2.25 -6.41 -3.04
CA ALA A 119 -1.23 -5.46 -2.63
C ALA A 119 -0.80 -4.56 -3.79
N LYS A 120 -0.95 -3.24 -3.61
CA LYS A 120 -0.58 -2.22 -4.61
C LYS A 120 0.23 -1.10 -3.98
N ASP A 121 1.26 -0.65 -4.68
CA ASP A 121 1.82 0.66 -4.40
C ASP A 121 0.76 1.74 -4.63
N VAL A 122 0.80 2.81 -3.85
CA VAL A 122 -0.16 3.92 -4.00
C VAL A 122 -0.20 4.45 -5.43
N THR A 123 0.93 4.47 -6.13
CA THR A 123 1.01 4.95 -7.51
C THR A 123 0.37 3.99 -8.52
N GLU A 124 0.37 2.68 -8.26
CA GLU A 124 -0.36 1.71 -9.09
C GLU A 124 -1.86 1.95 -9.00
N LEU A 125 -2.38 2.12 -7.76
CA LEU A 125 -3.81 2.39 -7.58
C LEU A 125 -4.20 3.73 -8.19
N LEU A 126 -3.42 4.80 -7.98
CA LEU A 126 -3.72 6.12 -8.53
C LEU A 126 -3.76 6.13 -10.08
N ALA A 127 -2.92 5.33 -10.72
CA ALA A 127 -2.92 5.20 -12.18
C ALA A 127 -4.17 4.46 -12.73
N GLU A 128 -4.85 3.68 -11.88
CA GLU A 128 -6.10 2.99 -12.25
C GLU A 128 -7.35 3.84 -11.97
N LEU A 129 -7.19 4.92 -11.19
CA LEU A 129 -8.27 5.84 -10.86
C LEU A 129 -8.29 6.98 -11.88
N ASP A 130 -9.49 7.36 -12.32
CA ASP A 130 -9.69 8.55 -13.15
C ASP A 130 -9.60 9.78 -12.24
N LEU A 131 -8.38 10.26 -12.02
CA LEU A 131 -8.14 11.41 -11.14
C LEU A 131 -8.60 12.69 -11.86
N PRO A 132 -9.43 13.53 -11.21
CA PRO A 132 -9.77 14.82 -11.79
C PRO A 132 -8.50 15.67 -11.94
N PHE A 133 -8.37 16.32 -13.10
CA PHE A 133 -7.32 17.32 -13.27
C PHE A 133 -7.49 18.43 -12.23
N VAL A 134 -6.42 18.74 -11.54
CA VAL A 134 -6.34 19.87 -10.60
C VAL A 134 -5.20 20.76 -11.06
N GLU A 135 -5.48 22.05 -11.24
CA GLU A 135 -4.39 22.98 -11.55
C GLU A 135 -3.33 22.96 -10.43
N PRO A 136 -2.05 22.90 -10.79
CA PRO A 136 -0.98 22.89 -9.82
C PRO A 136 -1.02 24.17 -8.98
N ALA A 137 -0.88 24.03 -7.66
CA ALA A 137 -0.85 25.16 -6.73
C ALA A 137 0.32 26.12 -7.02
N GLU A 138 1.42 25.59 -7.53
CA GLU A 138 2.63 26.34 -7.91
C GLU A 138 3.07 25.93 -9.32
N PRO A 139 2.61 26.66 -10.38
CA PRO A 139 3.03 26.38 -11.74
C PRO A 139 4.55 26.49 -11.91
N GLY A 140 5.15 25.48 -12.54
CA GLY A 140 6.60 25.47 -12.78
C GLY A 140 7.45 24.95 -11.61
N MET A 141 6.85 24.35 -10.60
CA MET A 141 7.61 23.68 -9.51
C MET A 141 8.55 22.63 -10.08
N VAL A 142 9.83 22.71 -9.69
CA VAL A 142 10.83 21.71 -10.05
C VAL A 142 10.91 20.63 -8.97
N VAL A 143 10.58 19.41 -9.33
CA VAL A 143 10.58 18.25 -8.42
C VAL A 143 11.72 17.31 -8.75
N ALA A 144 12.58 16.99 -7.77
CA ALA A 144 13.56 15.92 -7.87
C ALA A 144 12.93 14.59 -7.43
N TYR A 145 12.82 13.63 -8.37
CA TYR A 145 12.29 12.31 -8.08
C TYR A 145 13.42 11.29 -7.92
N HIS A 146 13.51 10.67 -6.74
CA HIS A 146 14.38 9.52 -6.49
C HIS A 146 13.58 8.22 -6.56
N ALA A 147 13.92 7.38 -7.53
CA ALA A 147 13.27 6.08 -7.67
C ALA A 147 13.91 5.05 -6.73
N ALA A 148 13.18 4.60 -5.72
CA ALA A 148 13.65 3.60 -4.78
C ALA A 148 13.92 2.25 -5.48
N CYS A 149 15.05 1.59 -5.15
CA CYS A 149 15.41 0.30 -5.74
C CYS A 149 14.32 -0.77 -5.55
N SER A 150 13.71 -0.82 -4.35
CA SER A 150 12.60 -1.72 -4.05
C SER A 150 11.37 -1.48 -4.95
N LEU A 151 11.10 -0.23 -5.33
CA LEU A 151 10.02 0.11 -6.24
C LEU A 151 10.35 -0.29 -7.68
N GLN A 152 11.51 0.16 -8.20
CA GLN A 152 11.90 -0.05 -9.59
C GLN A 152 12.21 -1.52 -9.91
N HIS A 153 12.95 -2.19 -9.03
CA HIS A 153 13.47 -3.54 -9.27
C HIS A 153 12.66 -4.61 -8.56
N GLY A 154 12.26 -4.37 -7.31
CA GLY A 154 11.44 -5.30 -6.54
C GLY A 154 10.01 -5.39 -7.06
N GLN A 155 9.35 -4.26 -7.23
CA GLN A 155 7.95 -4.20 -7.69
C GLN A 155 7.80 -3.94 -9.20
N GLN A 156 8.89 -3.66 -9.94
CA GLN A 156 8.91 -3.33 -11.37
C GLN A 156 8.11 -2.05 -11.74
N ILE A 157 7.89 -1.15 -10.80
CA ILE A 157 7.19 0.13 -10.99
C ILE A 157 8.22 1.18 -11.40
N LYS A 158 8.37 1.45 -12.70
CA LYS A 158 9.45 2.28 -13.25
C LYS A 158 9.01 3.66 -13.71
N THR A 159 7.84 3.75 -14.33
CA THR A 159 7.37 4.96 -15.03
C THR A 159 6.17 5.62 -14.35
N THR A 160 5.29 4.84 -13.76
CA THR A 160 4.02 5.29 -13.17
C THR A 160 4.15 6.50 -12.25
N PRO A 161 5.08 6.55 -11.27
CA PRO A 161 5.21 7.73 -10.41
C PRO A 161 5.57 9.00 -11.18
N LYS A 162 6.44 8.87 -12.19
CA LYS A 162 6.85 10.02 -13.02
C LYS A 162 5.71 10.51 -13.90
N THR A 163 4.88 9.59 -14.39
CA THR A 163 3.69 9.95 -15.19
C THR A 163 2.69 10.72 -14.33
N LEU A 164 2.39 10.24 -13.14
CA LEU A 164 1.50 10.90 -12.19
C LEU A 164 2.02 12.30 -11.79
N LEU A 165 3.32 12.42 -11.50
CA LEU A 165 3.93 13.71 -11.15
C LEU A 165 3.92 14.73 -12.29
N LYS A 166 3.86 14.27 -13.57
CA LYS A 166 3.72 15.18 -14.72
C LYS A 166 2.29 15.63 -14.95
N GLN A 167 1.31 14.90 -14.41
CA GLN A 167 -0.11 15.21 -14.51
C GLN A 167 -0.59 16.10 -13.36
N ALA A 168 0.16 16.15 -12.27
CA ALA A 168 -0.11 16.99 -11.11
C ALA A 168 0.52 18.38 -11.24
#